data_1256cb6c6baddde794336ec6a4c90165
#
_entry.id   1256cb6c6baddde794336ec6a4c90165
#
_cell.length_a   1.000
_cell.length_b   1.000
_cell.length_c   1.000
_cell.angle_alpha   90.00
_cell.angle_beta   90.00
_cell.angle_gamma   90.00
#
_symmetry.space_group_name_H-M   'P 1'
#
loop_
_entity.id
_entity.type
_entity.pdbx_description
1 polymer ?
#
loop_
_entity_poly.entity_id
_entity_poly.type
_entity_poly.pdbx_seq_one_letter_code
_entity_poly.pdbx_strand_id
1 'polypeptide(L)'
;MEEKKMAKKICVIKTSLRLNSNSDQLADAFIQSAKESGNDVIEISLKDKKIAFCKGCLGCQKLGHCVIDDDANIITEKIKQADVIVWATPIYYYEMSGQMKVMIDRANSLYTSNYQFRDVYLLSTAAENEEGVDKRAINGLKGWVNCYPKAHFVGSVFAGGVDIPNSIKDHPALKKAYEMGRAIQ
;
A
#
# COMPACT_ATOMS: atom_id res chain seq x y z
N MET A 1 -12.26 -18.57 -28.01
CA MET A 1 -11.53 -17.29 -28.03
C MET A 1 -11.12 -17.03 -26.59
N GLU A 2 -9.84 -17.15 -26.26
CA GLU A 2 -9.34 -16.70 -24.96
C GLU A 2 -9.48 -15.18 -24.93
N GLU A 3 -10.29 -14.65 -24.02
CA GLU A 3 -10.31 -13.21 -23.74
C GLU A 3 -8.91 -12.80 -23.31
N LYS A 4 -8.28 -11.93 -24.08
CA LYS A 4 -6.95 -11.40 -23.78
C LYS A 4 -7.08 -10.60 -22.48
N LYS A 5 -6.67 -11.21 -21.38
CA LYS A 5 -6.63 -10.59 -20.06
C LYS A 5 -5.86 -9.26 -20.16
N MET A 6 -6.50 -8.15 -19.81
CA MET A 6 -5.83 -6.84 -19.81
C MET A 6 -4.96 -6.72 -18.56
N ALA A 7 -3.69 -6.36 -18.75
CA ALA A 7 -2.75 -6.12 -17.66
C ALA A 7 -3.27 -4.99 -16.74
N LYS A 8 -3.34 -5.24 -15.43
CA LYS A 8 -3.66 -4.21 -14.43
C LYS A 8 -2.42 -3.40 -14.10
N LYS A 9 -2.62 -2.10 -13.85
CA LYS A 9 -1.59 -1.22 -13.28
C LYS A 9 -1.68 -1.32 -11.75
N ILE A 10 -0.66 -1.84 -11.13
CA ILE A 10 -0.60 -2.06 -9.68
C ILE A 10 0.42 -1.09 -9.08
N CYS A 11 0.01 -0.29 -8.11
CA CYS A 11 0.90 0.58 -7.34
C CYS A 11 1.13 -0.03 -5.95
N VAL A 12 2.35 -0.48 -5.70
CA VAL A 12 2.77 -1.04 -4.40
C VAL A 12 3.59 0.00 -3.65
N ILE A 13 3.11 0.42 -2.48
CA ILE A 13 3.76 1.42 -1.63
C ILE A 13 4.36 0.74 -0.39
N LYS A 14 5.68 0.68 -0.32
CA LYS A 14 6.47 0.18 0.79
C LYS A 14 6.75 1.31 1.77
N THR A 15 6.28 1.18 3.00
CA THR A 15 6.29 2.29 3.97
C THR A 15 7.33 2.15 5.08
N SER A 16 8.06 1.04 5.12
CA SER A 16 9.15 0.86 6.08
C SER A 16 10.37 1.70 5.72
N LEU A 17 11.01 2.29 6.72
CA LEU A 17 12.31 2.97 6.57
C LEU A 17 13.50 2.05 6.89
N ARG A 18 13.24 0.84 7.34
CA ARG A 18 14.25 -0.11 7.75
C ARG A 18 14.88 -0.80 6.53
N LEU A 19 16.19 -0.98 6.54
CA LEU A 19 16.89 -1.82 5.57
C LEU A 19 16.45 -3.28 5.76
N ASN A 20 16.29 -4.04 4.68
CA ASN A 20 15.88 -5.45 4.71
C ASN A 20 14.61 -5.67 5.53
N SER A 21 13.67 -4.76 5.39
CA SER A 21 12.40 -4.76 6.11
C SER A 21 11.58 -6.02 5.79
N ASN A 22 10.96 -6.61 6.82
CA ASN A 22 10.07 -7.74 6.66
C ASN A 22 8.83 -7.39 5.83
N SER A 23 8.25 -6.20 6.01
CA SER A 23 7.12 -5.75 5.20
C SER A 23 7.48 -5.53 3.74
N ASP A 24 8.72 -5.11 3.44
CA ASP A 24 9.18 -4.96 2.06
C ASP A 24 9.33 -6.32 1.39
N GLN A 25 9.89 -7.31 2.11
CA GLN A 25 10.01 -8.69 1.60
C GLN A 25 8.65 -9.35 1.38
N LEU A 26 7.67 -9.05 2.25
CA LEU A 26 6.30 -9.51 2.05
C LEU A 26 5.69 -8.90 0.77
N ALA A 27 5.96 -7.60 0.52
CA ALA A 27 5.56 -6.93 -0.70
C ALA A 27 6.29 -7.49 -1.94
N ASP A 28 7.58 -7.86 -1.81
CA ASP A 28 8.36 -8.43 -2.92
C ASP A 28 7.76 -9.76 -3.39
N ALA A 29 7.28 -10.61 -2.49
CA ALA A 29 6.60 -11.84 -2.84
C ALA A 29 5.30 -11.59 -3.64
N PHE A 30 4.52 -10.58 -3.24
CA PHE A 30 3.33 -10.13 -3.99
C PHE A 30 3.72 -9.58 -5.37
N ILE A 31 4.70 -8.67 -5.42
CA ILE A 31 5.16 -8.01 -6.67
C ILE A 31 5.64 -9.05 -7.68
N GLN A 32 6.41 -10.03 -7.23
CA GLN A 32 6.92 -11.09 -8.08
C GLN A 32 5.78 -11.80 -8.80
N SER A 33 4.80 -12.31 -8.06
CA SER A 33 3.69 -13.08 -8.62
C SER A 33 2.73 -12.23 -9.48
N ALA A 34 2.52 -10.96 -9.10
CA ALA A 34 1.72 -10.04 -9.89
C ALA A 34 2.35 -9.76 -11.26
N LYS A 35 3.69 -9.60 -11.33
CA LYS A 35 4.44 -9.47 -12.58
C LYS A 35 4.40 -10.76 -13.40
N GLU A 36 4.60 -11.92 -12.77
CA GLU A 36 4.49 -13.23 -13.42
C GLU A 36 3.11 -13.48 -14.03
N SER A 37 2.07 -12.88 -13.45
CA SER A 37 0.68 -12.91 -13.97
C SER A 37 0.43 -11.89 -15.09
N GLY A 38 1.45 -11.15 -15.54
CA GLY A 38 1.37 -10.23 -16.67
C GLY A 38 0.90 -8.83 -16.31
N ASN A 39 0.84 -8.45 -15.03
CA ASN A 39 0.46 -7.11 -14.61
C ASN A 39 1.65 -6.12 -14.66
N ASP A 40 1.32 -4.83 -14.84
CA ASP A 40 2.29 -3.72 -14.77
C ASP A 40 2.39 -3.23 -13.32
N VAL A 41 3.54 -3.45 -12.68
CA VAL A 41 3.72 -3.15 -11.25
C VAL A 41 4.70 -2.01 -11.07
N ILE A 42 4.21 -0.91 -10.49
CA ILE A 42 5.00 0.22 -10.02
C ILE A 42 5.25 0.03 -8.52
N GLU A 43 6.52 -0.06 -8.16
CA GLU A 43 6.99 -0.16 -6.78
C GLU A 43 7.48 1.21 -6.30
N ILE A 44 7.02 1.63 -5.12
CA ILE A 44 7.42 2.89 -4.50
C ILE A 44 7.83 2.60 -3.05
N SER A 45 9.08 2.89 -2.71
CA SER A 45 9.54 2.91 -1.32
C SER A 45 9.50 4.32 -0.76
N LEU A 46 8.95 4.50 0.45
CA LEU A 46 8.96 5.80 1.13
C LEU A 46 10.28 6.08 1.85
N LYS A 47 11.22 5.14 1.85
CA LYS A 47 12.46 5.20 2.61
C LYS A 47 13.31 6.44 2.33
N ASP A 48 13.45 6.81 1.06
CA ASP A 48 14.28 7.93 0.64
C ASP A 48 13.43 9.12 0.15
N LYS A 49 12.15 9.16 0.55
CA LYS A 49 11.22 10.19 0.13
C LYS A 49 11.09 11.30 1.16
N LYS A 50 11.03 12.52 0.66
CA LYS A 50 10.76 13.70 1.48
C LYS A 50 9.26 13.98 1.44
N ILE A 51 8.56 13.70 2.53
CA ILE A 51 7.11 13.86 2.64
C ILE A 51 6.82 14.64 3.92
N ALA A 52 6.43 15.88 3.79
CA ALA A 52 6.01 16.72 4.92
C ALA A 52 4.59 16.36 5.39
N PHE A 53 4.24 16.72 6.60
CA PHE A 53 2.89 16.51 7.14
C PHE A 53 1.84 17.36 6.42
N CYS A 54 0.64 16.82 6.28
CA CYS A 54 -0.51 17.57 5.78
C CYS A 54 -0.87 18.72 6.74
N LYS A 55 -1.09 19.93 6.20
CA LYS A 55 -1.47 21.12 6.97
C LYS A 55 -2.99 21.33 7.05
N GLY A 56 -3.79 20.46 6.43
CA GLY A 56 -5.25 20.58 6.42
C GLY A 56 -5.79 21.81 5.67
N CYS A 57 -5.00 22.43 4.80
CA CYS A 57 -5.36 23.70 4.13
C CYS A 57 -6.39 23.56 3.01
N LEU A 58 -6.74 22.34 2.59
CA LEU A 58 -7.68 22.01 1.53
C LEU A 58 -7.37 22.60 0.13
N GLY A 59 -6.21 23.24 -0.05
CA GLY A 59 -5.79 23.80 -1.34
C GLY A 59 -5.75 22.75 -2.46
N CYS A 60 -5.41 21.50 -2.12
CA CYS A 60 -5.36 20.38 -3.05
C CYS A 60 -6.70 20.04 -3.71
N GLN A 61 -7.84 20.35 -3.06
CA GLN A 61 -9.17 20.11 -3.64
C GLN A 61 -9.47 21.03 -4.83
N LYS A 62 -8.86 22.24 -4.85
CA LYS A 62 -8.99 23.20 -5.95
C LYS A 62 -7.92 23.00 -7.02
N LEU A 63 -6.70 22.68 -6.61
CA LEU A 63 -5.55 22.59 -7.50
C LEU A 63 -5.37 21.21 -8.14
N GLY A 64 -5.98 20.17 -7.58
CA GLY A 64 -5.78 18.79 -8.01
C GLY A 64 -4.46 18.17 -7.54
N HIS A 65 -3.61 18.91 -6.81
CA HIS A 65 -2.36 18.47 -6.20
C HIS A 65 -2.09 19.21 -4.88
N CYS A 66 -1.22 18.66 -4.03
CA CYS A 66 -0.88 19.32 -2.78
C CYS A 66 -0.03 20.58 -3.03
N VAL A 67 -0.28 21.65 -2.27
CA VAL A 67 0.50 22.90 -2.30
C VAL A 67 1.93 22.73 -1.78
N ILE A 68 2.20 21.68 -1.01
CA ILE A 68 3.55 21.34 -0.55
C ILE A 68 4.23 20.58 -1.68
N ASP A 69 5.27 21.20 -2.26
CA ASP A 69 6.04 20.61 -3.37
C ASP A 69 7.09 19.63 -2.82
N ASP A 70 6.72 18.36 -2.75
CA ASP A 70 7.58 17.27 -2.31
C ASP A 70 7.17 15.94 -3.00
N ASP A 71 7.83 14.82 -2.63
CA ASP A 71 7.61 13.52 -3.25
C ASP A 71 6.15 13.03 -3.19
N ALA A 72 5.34 13.52 -2.24
CA ALA A 72 3.95 13.08 -2.09
C ALA A 72 3.10 13.39 -3.32
N ASN A 73 3.37 14.47 -4.05
CA ASN A 73 2.62 14.81 -5.27
C ASN A 73 2.83 13.76 -6.37
N ILE A 74 4.08 13.35 -6.58
CA ILE A 74 4.43 12.33 -7.58
C ILE A 74 3.81 10.97 -7.21
N ILE A 75 3.90 10.60 -5.94
CA ILE A 75 3.34 9.34 -5.43
C ILE A 75 1.82 9.35 -5.58
N THR A 76 1.15 10.44 -5.21
CA THR A 76 -0.31 10.59 -5.33
C THR A 76 -0.78 10.43 -6.78
N GLU A 77 -0.05 10.97 -7.75
CA GLU A 77 -0.38 10.81 -9.17
C GLU A 77 -0.23 9.35 -9.63
N LYS A 78 0.77 8.60 -9.12
CA LYS A 78 0.90 7.16 -9.39
C LYS A 78 -0.25 6.36 -8.79
N ILE A 79 -0.66 6.68 -7.56
CA ILE A 79 -1.83 6.08 -6.91
C ILE A 79 -3.10 6.35 -7.75
N LYS A 80 -3.30 7.57 -8.19
CA LYS A 80 -4.47 7.98 -8.99
C LYS A 80 -4.63 7.18 -10.28
N GLN A 81 -3.52 6.84 -10.95
CA GLN A 81 -3.47 6.16 -12.24
C GLN A 81 -3.45 4.63 -12.14
N ALA A 82 -3.31 4.07 -10.95
CA ALA A 82 -3.30 2.63 -10.73
C ALA A 82 -4.72 2.06 -10.74
N ASP A 83 -4.87 0.81 -11.16
CA ASP A 83 -6.11 0.03 -11.02
C ASP A 83 -6.19 -0.61 -9.62
N VAL A 84 -5.03 -1.00 -9.07
CA VAL A 84 -4.88 -1.67 -7.79
C VAL A 84 -3.83 -0.95 -6.93
N ILE A 85 -4.14 -0.77 -5.65
CA ILE A 85 -3.21 -0.21 -4.66
C ILE A 85 -2.88 -1.26 -3.62
N VAL A 86 -1.60 -1.40 -3.32
CA VAL A 86 -1.11 -2.29 -2.26
C VAL A 86 -0.24 -1.47 -1.30
N TRP A 87 -0.67 -1.41 -0.05
CA TRP A 87 0.10 -0.81 1.03
C TRP A 87 0.87 -1.90 1.77
N ALA A 88 2.18 -1.72 1.93
CA ALA A 88 3.03 -2.60 2.73
C ALA A 88 3.59 -1.82 3.92
N THR A 89 3.28 -2.24 5.15
CA THR A 89 3.59 -1.49 6.36
C THR A 89 4.03 -2.39 7.52
N PRO A 90 5.03 -2.00 8.30
CA PRO A 90 5.21 -2.54 9.63
C PRO A 90 4.10 -2.02 10.55
N ILE A 91 3.68 -2.84 11.52
CA ILE A 91 2.76 -2.44 12.57
C ILE A 91 3.58 -1.88 13.75
N TYR A 92 3.26 -0.67 14.15
CA TYR A 92 3.83 -0.01 15.33
C TYR A 92 2.70 0.38 16.27
N TYR A 93 2.75 -0.11 17.52
CA TYR A 93 1.68 0.11 18.51
C TYR A 93 0.28 -0.24 17.96
N TYR A 94 0.19 -1.42 17.28
CA TYR A 94 -1.05 -1.97 16.69
C TYR A 94 -1.63 -1.16 15.53
N GLU A 95 -0.90 -0.18 14.98
CA GLU A 95 -1.36 0.69 13.90
C GLU A 95 -0.37 0.68 12.72
N MET A 96 -0.82 1.17 11.57
CA MET A 96 0.07 1.38 10.42
C MET A 96 1.21 2.33 10.78
N SER A 97 2.33 2.20 10.10
CA SER A 97 3.47 3.10 10.31
C SER A 97 3.10 4.56 10.10
N GLY A 98 3.73 5.46 10.85
CA GLY A 98 3.53 6.90 10.68
C GLY A 98 3.78 7.38 9.24
N GLN A 99 4.74 6.77 8.53
CA GLN A 99 5.05 7.07 7.13
C GLN A 99 3.86 6.76 6.21
N MET A 100 3.21 5.60 6.42
CA MET A 100 2.00 5.26 5.67
C MET A 100 0.89 6.27 5.94
N LYS A 101 0.65 6.60 7.22
CA LYS A 101 -0.41 7.55 7.59
C LYS A 101 -0.15 8.94 7.00
N VAL A 102 1.09 9.42 7.05
CA VAL A 102 1.47 10.71 6.45
C VAL A 102 1.21 10.70 4.95
N MET A 103 1.59 9.63 4.23
CA MET A 103 1.35 9.55 2.79
C MET A 103 -0.15 9.52 2.46
N ILE A 104 -0.96 8.80 3.23
CA ILE A 104 -2.42 8.80 3.10
C ILE A 104 -2.99 10.20 3.28
N ASP A 105 -2.58 10.94 4.31
CA ASP A 105 -3.05 12.30 4.57
C ASP A 105 -2.64 13.27 3.45
N ARG A 106 -1.47 13.08 2.86
CA ARG A 106 -0.96 13.90 1.76
C ARG A 106 -1.63 13.59 0.42
N ALA A 107 -2.22 12.41 0.28
CA ALA A 107 -2.96 12.00 -0.92
C ALA A 107 -4.39 12.57 -0.99
N ASN A 108 -4.74 13.59 -0.21
CA ASN A 108 -6.09 14.16 -0.14
C ASN A 108 -6.60 14.75 -1.46
N SER A 109 -5.73 15.10 -2.41
CA SER A 109 -6.15 15.52 -3.76
C SER A 109 -6.87 14.42 -4.56
N LEU A 110 -6.71 13.15 -4.18
CA LEU A 110 -7.44 12.04 -4.78
C LEU A 110 -8.95 12.15 -4.56
N TYR A 111 -9.39 12.72 -3.44
CA TYR A 111 -10.79 12.80 -3.05
C TYR A 111 -11.67 13.50 -4.09
N THR A 112 -11.15 14.54 -4.73
CA THR A 112 -11.85 15.31 -5.77
C THR A 112 -11.42 14.93 -7.19
N SER A 113 -10.57 13.90 -7.35
CA SER A 113 -10.00 13.51 -8.63
C SER A 113 -10.83 12.42 -9.33
N ASN A 114 -10.57 12.23 -10.62
CA ASN A 114 -11.02 11.05 -11.34
C ASN A 114 -9.98 9.92 -11.18
N TYR A 115 -9.90 9.36 -9.98
CA TYR A 115 -9.02 8.23 -9.68
C TYR A 115 -9.47 6.95 -10.38
N GLN A 116 -8.51 6.06 -10.70
CA GLN A 116 -8.77 4.83 -11.43
C GLN A 116 -8.86 3.59 -10.54
N PHE A 117 -8.20 3.58 -9.39
CA PHE A 117 -8.12 2.41 -8.52
C PHE A 117 -9.50 1.91 -8.07
N ARG A 118 -9.59 0.58 -7.97
CA ARG A 118 -10.78 -0.15 -7.47
C ARG A 118 -10.43 -1.00 -6.27
N ASP A 119 -9.33 -1.71 -6.35
CA ASP A 119 -8.95 -2.70 -5.36
C ASP A 119 -7.80 -2.21 -4.49
N VAL A 120 -7.97 -2.32 -3.17
CA VAL A 120 -6.96 -1.92 -2.20
C VAL A 120 -6.63 -3.09 -1.28
N TYR A 121 -5.34 -3.36 -1.10
CA TYR A 121 -4.80 -4.44 -0.28
C TYR A 121 -3.86 -3.89 0.79
N LEU A 122 -3.71 -4.66 1.87
CA LEU A 122 -2.74 -4.39 2.94
C LEU A 122 -1.83 -5.59 3.15
N LEU A 123 -0.52 -5.36 3.16
CA LEU A 123 0.50 -6.30 3.59
C LEU A 123 1.13 -5.75 4.86
N SER A 124 1.07 -6.48 5.97
CA SER A 124 1.51 -5.97 7.26
C SER A 124 2.39 -6.97 8.01
N THR A 125 3.31 -6.45 8.82
CA THR A 125 4.22 -7.26 9.63
C THR A 125 4.35 -6.69 11.04
N ALA A 126 4.48 -7.56 12.05
CA ALA A 126 4.67 -7.17 13.45
C ALA A 126 5.61 -8.12 14.20
N ALA A 127 6.13 -7.65 15.33
CA ALA A 127 6.84 -8.50 16.30
C ALA A 127 5.88 -9.47 16.99
N GLU A 128 4.69 -9.00 17.34
CA GLU A 128 3.63 -9.80 17.96
C GLU A 128 3.00 -10.75 16.93
N ASN A 129 2.55 -11.90 17.40
CA ASN A 129 1.96 -12.95 16.54
C ASN A 129 0.49 -13.26 16.88
N GLU A 130 -0.11 -12.48 17.80
CA GLU A 130 -1.50 -12.71 18.18
C GLU A 130 -2.46 -12.28 17.05
N GLU A 131 -3.64 -12.90 17.06
CA GLU A 131 -4.71 -12.55 16.14
C GLU A 131 -5.19 -11.10 16.37
N GLY A 132 -5.31 -10.34 15.31
CA GLY A 132 -5.85 -8.98 15.35
C GLY A 132 -4.84 -7.88 15.67
N VAL A 133 -3.54 -8.19 15.72
CA VAL A 133 -2.47 -7.18 15.90
C VAL A 133 -2.54 -6.08 14.83
N ASP A 134 -2.90 -6.40 13.59
CA ASP A 134 -3.03 -5.46 12.49
C ASP A 134 -4.46 -4.89 12.30
N LYS A 135 -5.40 -5.25 13.16
CA LYS A 135 -6.83 -4.87 13.02
C LYS A 135 -7.05 -3.36 12.96
N ARG A 136 -6.27 -2.59 13.73
CA ARG A 136 -6.40 -1.12 13.72
C ARG A 136 -5.89 -0.54 12.41
N ALA A 137 -4.76 -1.02 11.90
CA ALA A 137 -4.22 -0.61 10.60
C ALA A 137 -5.21 -0.93 9.46
N ILE A 138 -5.82 -2.13 9.48
CA ILE A 138 -6.88 -2.52 8.55
C ILE A 138 -8.07 -1.56 8.65
N ASN A 139 -8.55 -1.25 9.85
CA ASN A 139 -9.70 -0.37 10.05
C ASN A 139 -9.38 1.07 9.61
N GLY A 140 -8.18 1.58 9.90
CA GLY A 140 -7.72 2.89 9.44
C GLY A 140 -7.67 2.97 7.91
N LEU A 141 -7.12 1.92 7.25
CA LEU A 141 -7.08 1.86 5.79
C LEU A 141 -8.48 1.72 5.18
N LYS A 142 -9.37 0.90 5.76
CA LYS A 142 -10.78 0.81 5.35
C LYS A 142 -11.49 2.15 5.45
N GLY A 143 -11.23 2.93 6.53
CA GLY A 143 -11.76 4.28 6.67
C GLY A 143 -11.34 5.19 5.52
N TRP A 144 -10.08 5.12 5.09
CA TRP A 144 -9.61 5.85 3.91
C TRP A 144 -10.27 5.35 2.62
N VAL A 145 -10.35 4.04 2.40
CA VAL A 145 -10.98 3.44 1.21
C VAL A 145 -12.45 3.85 1.10
N ASN A 146 -13.18 3.90 2.21
CA ASN A 146 -14.60 4.29 2.25
C ASN A 146 -14.86 5.74 1.80
N CYS A 147 -13.81 6.58 1.75
CA CYS A 147 -13.91 7.91 1.15
C CYS A 147 -13.96 7.89 -0.39
N TYR A 148 -13.75 6.73 -1.01
CA TYR A 148 -13.69 6.55 -2.46
C TYR A 148 -14.77 5.57 -2.95
N PRO A 149 -15.94 6.07 -3.41
CA PRO A 149 -17.11 5.22 -3.69
C PRO A 149 -16.88 4.08 -4.69
N LYS A 150 -15.85 4.19 -5.53
CA LYS A 150 -15.51 3.17 -6.54
C LYS A 150 -14.45 2.17 -6.05
N ALA A 151 -13.88 2.39 -4.85
CA ALA A 151 -12.79 1.56 -4.33
C ALA A 151 -13.29 0.58 -3.26
N HIS A 152 -12.61 -0.56 -3.16
CA HIS A 152 -12.93 -1.62 -2.20
C HIS A 152 -11.66 -2.09 -1.50
N PHE A 153 -11.75 -2.30 -0.19
CA PHE A 153 -10.73 -3.05 0.53
C PHE A 153 -10.96 -4.54 0.28
N VAL A 154 -10.06 -5.18 -0.46
CA VAL A 154 -10.24 -6.58 -0.93
C VAL A 154 -9.68 -7.58 0.07
N GLY A 155 -8.53 -7.26 0.69
CA GLY A 155 -7.93 -8.19 1.64
C GLY A 155 -6.58 -7.74 2.19
N SER A 156 -6.09 -8.54 3.13
CA SER A 156 -4.77 -8.32 3.75
C SER A 156 -4.02 -9.62 3.97
N VAL A 157 -2.69 -9.52 4.04
CA VAL A 157 -1.81 -10.57 4.54
C VAL A 157 -1.00 -10.01 5.69
N PHE A 158 -1.04 -10.71 6.82
CA PHE A 158 -0.29 -10.39 8.02
C PHE A 158 0.79 -11.43 8.29
N ALA A 159 2.01 -10.97 8.62
CA ALA A 159 3.09 -11.80 9.14
C ALA A 159 3.46 -11.30 10.55
N GLY A 160 3.04 -12.06 11.55
CA GLY A 160 3.38 -11.83 12.95
C GLY A 160 4.66 -12.56 13.36
N GLY A 161 5.24 -12.21 14.51
CA GLY A 161 6.45 -12.86 15.04
C GLY A 161 7.73 -12.50 14.27
N VAL A 162 7.73 -11.39 13.52
CA VAL A 162 8.86 -10.96 12.70
C VAL A 162 9.37 -9.58 13.15
N ASP A 163 10.29 -9.56 14.11
CA ASP A 163 10.80 -8.34 14.74
C ASP A 163 12.07 -7.80 14.04
N ILE A 164 13.11 -8.62 13.93
CA ILE A 164 14.38 -8.20 13.33
C ILE A 164 14.33 -8.23 11.79
N PRO A 165 15.13 -7.41 11.09
CA PRO A 165 15.23 -7.47 9.63
C PRO A 165 15.54 -8.88 9.12
N ASN A 166 14.92 -9.28 8.01
CA ASN A 166 15.04 -10.61 7.39
C ASN A 166 14.46 -11.79 8.20
N SER A 167 13.78 -11.56 9.32
CA SER A 167 13.19 -12.67 10.09
C SER A 167 11.94 -13.28 9.44
N ILE A 168 11.42 -12.65 8.41
CA ILE A 168 10.27 -13.17 7.64
C ILE A 168 10.63 -14.32 6.70
N LYS A 169 11.93 -14.61 6.52
CA LYS A 169 12.39 -15.71 5.69
C LYS A 169 11.68 -17.01 6.09
N ASP A 170 11.18 -17.75 5.10
CA ASP A 170 10.42 -18.99 5.28
C ASP A 170 9.07 -18.84 6.02
N HIS A 171 8.62 -17.60 6.31
CA HIS A 171 7.33 -17.37 6.95
C HIS A 171 6.16 -17.68 5.97
N PRO A 172 5.10 -18.40 6.42
CA PRO A 172 3.99 -18.82 5.53
C PRO A 172 3.23 -17.65 4.90
N ALA A 173 3.29 -16.45 5.48
CA ALA A 173 2.69 -15.25 4.90
C ALA A 173 3.30 -14.86 3.55
N LEU A 174 4.58 -15.20 3.27
CA LEU A 174 5.20 -14.96 1.96
C LEU A 174 4.44 -15.70 0.86
N LYS A 175 4.07 -16.96 1.10
CA LYS A 175 3.25 -17.74 0.17
C LYS A 175 1.87 -17.12 -0.03
N LYS A 176 1.23 -16.65 1.06
CA LYS A 176 -0.08 -15.98 0.98
C LYS A 176 -0.01 -14.69 0.17
N ALA A 177 1.04 -13.87 0.36
CA ALA A 177 1.26 -12.66 -0.41
C ALA A 177 1.51 -12.96 -1.90
N TYR A 178 2.29 -13.99 -2.19
CA TYR A 178 2.49 -14.48 -3.56
C TYR A 178 1.18 -14.92 -4.21
N GLU A 179 0.37 -15.73 -3.53
CA GLU A 179 -0.94 -16.18 -4.01
C GLU A 179 -1.89 -15.00 -4.24
N MET A 180 -1.87 -13.99 -3.36
CA MET A 180 -2.66 -12.76 -3.50
C MET A 180 -2.26 -11.98 -4.75
N GLY A 181 -0.96 -11.78 -5.02
CA GLY A 181 -0.49 -11.08 -6.22
C GLY A 181 -0.83 -11.85 -7.51
N ARG A 182 -0.73 -13.18 -7.47
CA ARG A 182 -1.10 -14.05 -8.60
C ARG A 182 -2.59 -13.99 -8.95
N ALA A 183 -3.44 -13.73 -7.96
CA ALA A 183 -4.90 -13.67 -8.15
C ALA A 183 -5.39 -12.36 -8.78
N ILE A 184 -4.54 -11.32 -8.92
CA ILE A 184 -4.93 -10.06 -9.57
C ILE A 184 -5.19 -10.30 -11.06
N GLN A 185 -6.43 -9.98 -11.46
CA GLN A 185 -6.92 -10.19 -12.83
C GLN A 185 -7.46 -8.89 -13.42
#